data_d3edcaeeb298b8bd66a3ee9b3e760bc2
#
_entry.id   d3edcaeeb298b8bd66a3ee9b3e760bc2
#
_cell.length_a   1.000
_cell.length_b   1.000
_cell.length_c   1.000
_cell.angle_alpha   90.00
_cell.angle_beta   90.00
_cell.angle_gamma   90.00
#
_symmetry.space_group_name_H-M   'P 1'
#
loop_
_entity.id
_entity.type
_entity.pdbx_description
1 polymer ?
#
loop_
_entity_poly.entity_id
_entity_poly.type
_entity_poly.pdbx_seq_one_letter_code
_entity_poly.pdbx_strand_id
1 'polypeptide(L)'
;VSLDIASTALGELEKLLSQYDEKLRGAEDVWRAFVDSALKIKSSWDADASKIRTRVSQIKGVIESLSRELELLLAKRELGLVPEKEYNELSAELQKRQSEYSERLHALLQKLEDVESRVIYLWARALTREYLSRLDLVQFEKRAEDSKAAERIDEETYAKIKREIAIMKQVWELLSLLPAPSKA
;
A
#
# COMPACT_ATOMS: atom_id res chain seq x y z
N VAL A 1 -55.56 -30.43 12.94
CA VAL A 1 -54.54 -30.84 11.92
C VAL A 1 -53.79 -29.64 11.39
N SER A 2 -54.41 -28.53 11.07
CA SER A 2 -53.75 -27.33 10.51
C SER A 2 -52.89 -26.55 11.50
N LEU A 3 -53.25 -26.53 12.81
CA LEU A 3 -52.51 -25.89 13.88
C LEU A 3 -51.21 -26.63 14.25
N ASP A 4 -51.20 -27.95 14.21
CA ASP A 4 -50.01 -28.77 14.45
C ASP A 4 -48.96 -28.62 13.33
N ILE A 5 -49.43 -28.55 12.08
CA ILE A 5 -48.54 -28.33 10.94
C ILE A 5 -47.87 -26.93 11.04
N ALA A 6 -48.63 -25.90 11.38
CA ALA A 6 -48.12 -24.56 11.56
C ALA A 6 -47.11 -24.48 12.72
N SER A 7 -47.40 -25.12 13.86
CA SER A 7 -46.51 -25.18 15.02
C SER A 7 -45.20 -25.88 14.70
N THR A 8 -45.24 -27.00 13.98
CA THR A 8 -44.04 -27.74 13.55
C THR A 8 -43.23 -26.92 12.58
N ALA A 9 -43.84 -26.29 11.58
CA ALA A 9 -43.16 -25.44 10.59
C ALA A 9 -42.50 -24.22 11.25
N LEU A 10 -43.15 -23.58 12.22
CA LEU A 10 -42.59 -22.49 13.01
C LEU A 10 -41.33 -22.94 13.77
N GLY A 11 -41.39 -24.07 14.47
CA GLY A 11 -40.24 -24.60 15.21
C GLY A 11 -39.07 -24.97 14.31
N GLU A 12 -39.34 -25.54 13.13
CA GLU A 12 -38.30 -25.84 12.13
C GLU A 12 -37.68 -24.56 11.58
N LEU A 13 -38.48 -23.53 11.29
CA LEU A 13 -38.01 -22.25 10.80
C LEU A 13 -37.17 -21.53 11.85
N GLU A 14 -37.61 -21.49 13.11
CA GLU A 14 -36.86 -20.91 14.23
C GLU A 14 -35.48 -21.58 14.37
N LYS A 15 -35.44 -22.90 14.31
CA LYS A 15 -34.18 -23.66 14.38
C LYS A 15 -33.28 -23.37 13.22
N LEU A 16 -33.81 -23.30 12.00
CA LEU A 16 -33.04 -23.00 10.79
C LEU A 16 -32.48 -21.59 10.86
N LEU A 17 -33.27 -20.59 11.24
CA LEU A 17 -32.82 -19.20 11.37
C LEU A 17 -31.77 -19.05 12.47
N SER A 18 -31.91 -19.75 13.60
CA SER A 18 -30.88 -19.76 14.65
C SER A 18 -29.54 -20.32 14.17
N GLN A 19 -29.56 -21.39 13.36
CA GLN A 19 -28.36 -21.96 12.78
C GLN A 19 -27.66 -20.98 11.81
N TYR A 20 -28.42 -20.24 11.01
CA TYR A 20 -27.86 -19.20 10.13
C TYR A 20 -27.34 -18.03 10.93
N ASP A 21 -28.00 -17.61 12.00
CA ASP A 21 -27.50 -16.53 12.88
C ASP A 21 -26.15 -16.88 13.48
N GLU A 22 -25.95 -18.11 13.98
CA GLU A 22 -24.64 -18.57 14.47
C GLU A 22 -23.58 -18.59 13.41
N LYS A 23 -23.91 -19.10 12.21
CA LYS A 23 -22.96 -19.10 11.08
C LYS A 23 -22.55 -17.68 10.65
N LEU A 24 -23.51 -16.76 10.60
CA LEU A 24 -23.28 -15.37 10.27
C LEU A 24 -22.39 -14.68 11.30
N ARG A 25 -22.65 -14.88 12.60
CA ARG A 25 -21.79 -14.36 13.67
C ARG A 25 -20.36 -14.85 13.55
N GLY A 26 -20.15 -16.13 13.27
CA GLY A 26 -18.81 -16.67 13.05
C GLY A 26 -18.11 -16.03 11.86
N ALA A 27 -18.82 -15.83 10.74
CA ALA A 27 -18.29 -15.15 9.57
C ALA A 27 -17.99 -13.66 9.83
N GLU A 28 -18.86 -12.98 10.58
CA GLU A 28 -18.66 -11.58 10.97
C GLU A 28 -17.44 -11.39 11.87
N ASP A 29 -17.17 -12.33 12.80
CA ASP A 29 -15.98 -12.29 13.65
C ASP A 29 -14.69 -12.45 12.84
N VAL A 30 -14.68 -13.37 11.88
CA VAL A 30 -13.55 -13.52 10.94
C VAL A 30 -13.35 -12.26 10.11
N TRP A 31 -14.43 -11.67 9.62
CA TRP A 31 -14.38 -10.42 8.87
C TRP A 31 -13.83 -9.26 9.68
N ARG A 32 -14.26 -9.08 10.94
CA ARG A 32 -13.71 -8.06 11.85
C ARG A 32 -12.21 -8.25 12.06
N ALA A 33 -11.77 -9.47 12.30
CA ALA A 33 -10.35 -9.77 12.47
C ALA A 33 -9.54 -9.42 11.21
N PHE A 34 -10.08 -9.70 10.01
CA PHE A 34 -9.49 -9.30 8.74
C PHE A 34 -9.40 -7.77 8.61
N VAL A 35 -10.49 -7.05 8.88
CA VAL A 35 -10.55 -5.57 8.80
C VAL A 35 -9.50 -4.96 9.73
N ASP A 36 -9.44 -5.39 10.98
CA ASP A 36 -8.47 -4.88 11.96
C ASP A 36 -7.04 -5.13 11.52
N SER A 37 -6.75 -6.32 10.99
CA SER A 37 -5.42 -6.66 10.48
C SER A 37 -5.03 -5.82 9.27
N ALA A 38 -5.92 -5.67 8.31
CA ALA A 38 -5.67 -4.89 7.09
C ALA A 38 -5.45 -3.40 7.38
N LEU A 39 -6.23 -2.82 8.30
CA LEU A 39 -6.07 -1.44 8.72
C LEU A 39 -4.75 -1.21 9.48
N LYS A 40 -4.33 -2.15 10.32
CA LYS A 40 -3.03 -2.10 11.00
C LYS A 40 -1.87 -2.18 10.02
N ILE A 41 -1.94 -3.07 9.04
CA ILE A 41 -0.92 -3.18 7.98
C ILE A 41 -0.82 -1.87 7.20
N LYS A 42 -1.95 -1.29 6.79
CA LYS A 42 -1.98 0.00 6.07
C LYS A 42 -1.37 1.13 6.90
N SER A 43 -1.74 1.23 8.17
CA SER A 43 -1.19 2.24 9.09
C SER A 43 0.32 2.09 9.27
N SER A 44 0.81 0.86 9.44
CA SER A 44 2.25 0.59 9.56
C SER A 44 3.00 0.91 8.27
N TRP A 45 2.41 0.55 7.12
CA TRP A 45 2.95 0.90 5.81
C TRP A 45 3.10 2.41 5.62
N ASP A 46 2.05 3.17 5.93
CA ASP A 46 2.07 4.63 5.83
C ASP A 46 3.13 5.26 6.74
N ALA A 47 3.29 4.74 7.95
CA ALA A 47 4.32 5.18 8.88
C ALA A 47 5.75 4.92 8.36
N ASP A 48 5.96 3.82 7.66
CA ASP A 48 7.27 3.43 7.11
C ASP A 48 7.54 4.01 5.71
N ALA A 49 6.55 4.53 5.01
CA ALA A 49 6.67 5.04 3.64
C ALA A 49 7.77 6.10 3.50
N SER A 50 7.89 7.02 4.46
CA SER A 50 8.94 8.04 4.45
C SER A 50 10.34 7.43 4.61
N LYS A 51 10.51 6.45 5.51
CA LYS A 51 11.77 5.73 5.70
C LYS A 51 12.17 4.96 4.45
N ILE A 52 11.21 4.29 3.81
CA ILE A 52 11.45 3.53 2.58
C ILE A 52 11.94 4.46 1.48
N ARG A 53 11.28 5.59 1.26
CA ARG A 53 11.71 6.61 0.27
C ARG A 53 13.11 7.12 0.54
N THR A 54 13.40 7.44 1.80
CA THR A 54 14.74 7.91 2.20
C THR A 54 15.81 6.85 1.89
N ARG A 55 15.56 5.58 2.19
CA ARG A 55 16.50 4.49 1.91
C ARG A 55 16.72 4.28 0.41
N VAL A 56 15.64 4.31 -0.38
CA VAL A 56 15.74 4.23 -1.84
C VAL A 56 16.56 5.40 -2.39
N SER A 57 16.31 6.61 -1.93
CA SER A 57 17.06 7.80 -2.35
C SER A 57 18.55 7.71 -1.99
N GLN A 58 18.88 7.21 -0.79
CA GLN A 58 20.26 6.98 -0.38
C GLN A 58 20.98 5.98 -1.29
N ILE A 59 20.35 4.88 -1.63
CA ILE A 59 20.94 3.87 -2.53
C ILE A 59 21.15 4.46 -3.93
N LYS A 60 20.17 5.18 -4.47
CA LYS A 60 20.31 5.89 -5.75
C LYS A 60 21.48 6.89 -5.74
N GLY A 61 21.63 7.64 -4.65
CA GLY A 61 22.74 8.57 -4.46
C GLY A 61 24.10 7.87 -4.44
N VAL A 62 24.21 6.69 -3.83
CA VAL A 62 25.46 5.89 -3.86
C VAL A 62 25.77 5.41 -5.28
N ILE A 63 24.78 4.90 -6.01
CA ILE A 63 24.97 4.46 -7.41
C ILE A 63 25.43 5.62 -8.29
N GLU A 64 24.85 6.79 -8.13
CA GLU A 64 25.24 8.00 -8.85
C GLU A 64 26.67 8.45 -8.48
N SER A 65 27.03 8.36 -7.20
CA SER A 65 28.40 8.65 -6.74
C SER A 65 29.43 7.71 -7.38
N LEU A 66 29.12 6.42 -7.48
CA LEU A 66 29.98 5.45 -8.16
C LEU A 66 30.15 5.78 -9.66
N SER A 67 29.11 6.26 -10.32
CA SER A 67 29.22 6.75 -11.72
C SER A 67 30.18 7.93 -11.84
N ARG A 68 30.09 8.90 -10.95
CA ARG A 68 30.98 10.07 -10.93
C ARG A 68 32.42 9.69 -10.62
N GLU A 69 32.63 8.72 -9.73
CA GLU A 69 33.98 8.20 -9.44
C GLU A 69 34.61 7.53 -10.67
N LEU A 70 33.80 6.77 -11.42
CA LEU A 70 34.25 6.16 -12.69
C LEU A 70 34.63 7.21 -13.73
N GLU A 71 33.82 8.25 -13.89
CA GLU A 71 34.14 9.38 -14.80
C GLU A 71 35.43 10.11 -14.40
N LEU A 72 35.58 10.37 -13.10
CA LEU A 72 36.78 10.99 -12.56
C LEU A 72 38.04 10.11 -12.79
N LEU A 73 37.89 8.80 -12.55
CA LEU A 73 38.98 7.84 -12.74
C LEU A 73 39.41 7.78 -14.22
N LEU A 74 38.44 7.81 -15.14
CA LEU A 74 38.69 7.88 -16.59
C LEU A 74 39.47 9.17 -16.97
N ALA A 75 39.02 10.31 -16.48
CA ALA A 75 39.68 11.57 -16.72
C ALA A 75 41.15 11.58 -16.19
N LYS A 76 41.37 11.03 -14.99
CA LYS A 76 42.73 10.90 -14.44
C LYS A 76 43.63 9.99 -15.30
N ARG A 77 43.07 8.88 -15.83
CA ARG A 77 43.81 8.03 -16.76
C ARG A 77 44.21 8.78 -18.04
N GLU A 78 43.29 9.52 -18.64
CA GLU A 78 43.54 10.32 -19.86
C GLU A 78 44.60 11.39 -19.65
N LEU A 79 44.71 11.93 -18.44
CA LEU A 79 45.74 12.90 -18.06
C LEU A 79 47.08 12.25 -17.64
N GLY A 80 47.17 10.92 -17.67
CA GLY A 80 48.34 10.19 -17.24
C GLY A 80 48.60 10.19 -15.72
N LEU A 81 47.60 10.56 -14.91
CA LEU A 81 47.71 10.64 -13.46
C LEU A 81 47.53 9.29 -12.76
N VAL A 82 46.97 8.30 -13.46
CA VAL A 82 46.75 6.94 -12.98
C VAL A 82 47.33 5.94 -13.98
N PRO A 83 48.18 5.00 -13.54
CA PRO A 83 48.72 3.94 -14.41
C PRO A 83 47.58 3.05 -14.96
N GLU A 84 47.75 2.53 -16.16
CA GLU A 84 46.73 1.70 -16.85
C GLU A 84 46.32 0.48 -16.04
N LYS A 85 47.29 -0.18 -15.40
CA LYS A 85 46.99 -1.33 -14.54
C LYS A 85 46.10 -0.96 -13.36
N GLU A 86 46.41 0.11 -12.66
CA GLU A 86 45.63 0.60 -11.50
C GLU A 86 44.24 1.07 -11.94
N TYR A 87 44.15 1.75 -13.10
CA TYR A 87 42.87 2.12 -13.68
C TYR A 87 42.00 0.90 -13.95
N ASN A 88 42.51 -0.13 -14.56
CA ASN A 88 41.77 -1.34 -14.87
C ASN A 88 41.25 -2.05 -13.63
N GLU A 89 42.07 -2.14 -12.57
CA GLU A 89 41.67 -2.75 -11.29
C GLU A 89 40.57 -1.94 -10.60
N LEU A 90 40.75 -0.63 -10.44
CA LEU A 90 39.80 0.26 -9.76
C LEU A 90 38.49 0.39 -10.55
N SER A 91 38.57 0.56 -11.87
CA SER A 91 37.34 0.69 -12.68
C SER A 91 36.51 -0.60 -12.67
N ALA A 92 37.16 -1.77 -12.71
CA ALA A 92 36.49 -3.03 -12.63
C ALA A 92 35.76 -3.22 -11.27
N GLU A 93 36.40 -2.83 -10.17
CA GLU A 93 35.79 -2.87 -8.83
C GLU A 93 34.60 -1.92 -8.71
N LEU A 94 34.73 -0.66 -9.16
CA LEU A 94 33.65 0.33 -9.11
C LEU A 94 32.46 -0.10 -9.99
N GLN A 95 32.72 -0.59 -11.21
CA GLN A 95 31.69 -1.11 -12.10
C GLN A 95 30.96 -2.30 -11.51
N LYS A 96 31.69 -3.23 -10.88
CA LYS A 96 31.10 -4.38 -10.21
C LYS A 96 30.14 -3.94 -9.09
N ARG A 97 30.58 -3.03 -8.21
CA ARG A 97 29.75 -2.49 -7.13
C ARG A 97 28.51 -1.76 -7.66
N GLN A 98 28.69 -0.94 -8.69
CA GLN A 98 27.59 -0.20 -9.32
C GLN A 98 26.54 -1.18 -9.89
N SER A 99 26.98 -2.19 -10.61
CA SER A 99 26.09 -3.22 -11.18
C SER A 99 25.35 -3.97 -10.10
N GLU A 100 26.06 -4.45 -9.06
CA GLU A 100 25.44 -5.16 -7.93
C GLU A 100 24.38 -4.32 -7.22
N TYR A 101 24.66 -3.05 -6.91
CA TYR A 101 23.70 -2.18 -6.25
C TYR A 101 22.53 -1.83 -7.16
N SER A 102 22.76 -1.60 -8.45
CA SER A 102 21.70 -1.31 -9.43
C SER A 102 20.75 -2.50 -9.60
N GLU A 103 21.29 -3.71 -9.73
CA GLU A 103 20.49 -4.94 -9.86
C GLU A 103 19.66 -5.21 -8.61
N ARG A 104 20.28 -5.09 -7.43
CA ARG A 104 19.58 -5.26 -6.15
C ARG A 104 18.51 -4.21 -5.93
N LEU A 105 18.79 -2.95 -6.25
CA LEU A 105 17.81 -1.88 -6.15
C LEU A 105 16.63 -2.13 -7.09
N HIS A 106 16.91 -2.52 -8.34
CA HIS A 106 15.85 -2.84 -9.31
C HIS A 106 14.91 -3.94 -8.78
N ALA A 107 15.48 -5.05 -8.29
CA ALA A 107 14.69 -6.14 -7.70
C ALA A 107 13.89 -5.69 -6.48
N LEU A 108 14.47 -4.84 -5.62
CA LEU A 108 13.79 -4.31 -4.44
C LEU A 108 12.66 -3.34 -4.82
N LEU A 109 12.83 -2.52 -5.85
CA LEU A 109 11.78 -1.61 -6.33
C LEU A 109 10.59 -2.37 -6.92
N GLN A 110 10.82 -3.46 -7.65
CA GLN A 110 9.75 -4.34 -8.13
C GLN A 110 8.98 -4.97 -6.96
N LYS A 111 9.70 -5.45 -5.95
CA LYS A 111 9.09 -6.01 -4.74
C LYS A 111 8.33 -4.95 -3.94
N LEU A 112 8.85 -3.73 -3.87
CA LEU A 112 8.21 -2.60 -3.20
C LEU A 112 6.87 -2.27 -3.86
N GLU A 113 6.82 -2.22 -5.18
CA GLU A 113 5.60 -1.97 -5.96
C GLU A 113 4.56 -3.08 -5.73
N ASP A 114 4.99 -4.36 -5.74
CA ASP A 114 4.11 -5.50 -5.44
C ASP A 114 3.53 -5.40 -4.03
N VAL A 115 4.37 -5.15 -3.03
CA VAL A 115 3.93 -5.02 -1.63
C VAL A 115 2.97 -3.84 -1.46
N GLU A 116 3.27 -2.67 -2.03
CA GLU A 116 2.40 -1.49 -1.97
C GLU A 116 1.03 -1.78 -2.59
N SER A 117 1.00 -2.42 -3.76
CA SER A 117 -0.24 -2.79 -4.43
C SER A 117 -1.09 -3.74 -3.60
N ARG A 118 -0.47 -4.71 -2.94
CA ARG A 118 -1.16 -5.66 -2.05
C ARG A 118 -1.68 -4.99 -0.78
N VAL A 119 -0.91 -4.07 -0.20
CA VAL A 119 -1.37 -3.30 0.98
C VAL A 119 -2.61 -2.48 0.63
N ILE A 120 -2.58 -1.76 -0.50
CA ILE A 120 -3.72 -0.95 -0.96
C ILE A 120 -4.92 -1.84 -1.27
N TYR A 121 -4.71 -2.99 -1.90
CA TYR A 121 -5.78 -3.93 -2.22
C TYR A 121 -6.46 -4.49 -0.96
N LEU A 122 -5.69 -4.92 0.04
CA LEU A 122 -6.23 -5.40 1.30
C LEU A 122 -6.95 -4.29 2.07
N TRP A 123 -6.36 -3.10 2.11
CA TRP A 123 -6.97 -1.93 2.73
C TRP A 123 -8.32 -1.57 2.08
N ALA A 124 -8.37 -1.50 0.75
CA ALA A 124 -9.60 -1.18 0.03
C ALA A 124 -10.73 -2.18 0.34
N ARG A 125 -10.40 -3.47 0.44
CA ARG A 125 -11.35 -4.52 0.83
C ARG A 125 -11.79 -4.46 2.28
N ALA A 126 -10.97 -3.86 3.14
CA ALA A 126 -11.27 -3.69 4.57
C ALA A 126 -12.10 -2.43 4.86
N LEU A 127 -12.32 -1.55 3.89
CA LEU A 127 -13.13 -0.36 4.06
C LEU A 127 -14.60 -0.74 4.31
N THR A 128 -15.15 -0.22 5.39
CA THR A 128 -16.53 -0.47 5.79
C THR A 128 -17.39 0.78 5.63
N ARG A 129 -18.69 0.61 5.47
CA ARG A 129 -19.64 1.72 5.43
C ARG A 129 -19.57 2.58 6.69
N GLU A 130 -19.46 1.95 7.84
CA GLU A 130 -19.34 2.64 9.13
C GLU A 130 -18.09 3.51 9.20
N TYR A 131 -16.94 2.97 8.78
CA TYR A 131 -15.69 3.72 8.73
C TYR A 131 -15.78 4.90 7.77
N LEU A 132 -16.22 4.66 6.54
CA LEU A 132 -16.31 5.69 5.50
C LEU A 132 -17.32 6.79 5.82
N SER A 133 -18.41 6.47 6.52
CA SER A 133 -19.42 7.45 6.94
C SER A 133 -18.90 8.52 7.92
N ARG A 134 -17.80 8.22 8.61
CA ARG A 134 -17.14 9.14 9.54
C ARG A 134 -16.15 10.08 8.86
N LEU A 135 -15.85 9.86 7.57
CA LEU A 135 -14.87 10.62 6.83
C LEU A 135 -15.52 11.72 5.99
N ASP A 136 -14.89 12.86 5.96
CA ASP A 136 -15.22 13.94 5.03
C ASP A 136 -14.24 13.88 3.84
N LEU A 137 -14.60 13.09 2.82
CA LEU A 137 -13.75 12.88 1.65
C LEU A 137 -13.57 14.17 0.81
N VAL A 138 -14.56 15.04 0.79
CA VAL A 138 -14.48 16.35 0.11
C VAL A 138 -13.43 17.23 0.79
N GLN A 139 -13.44 17.25 2.13
CA GLN A 139 -12.46 17.99 2.92
C GLN A 139 -11.05 17.43 2.75
N PHE A 140 -10.90 16.11 2.68
CA PHE A 140 -9.60 15.47 2.44
C PHE A 140 -9.04 15.81 1.07
N GLU A 141 -9.88 15.80 0.04
CA GLU A 141 -9.49 16.20 -1.31
C GLU A 141 -9.02 17.65 -1.35
N LYS A 142 -9.78 18.55 -0.75
CA LYS A 142 -9.41 19.98 -0.65
C LYS A 142 -8.08 20.17 0.08
N ARG A 143 -7.88 19.51 1.21
CA ARG A 143 -6.61 19.57 1.95
C ARG A 143 -5.42 19.07 1.15
N ALA A 144 -5.61 18.00 0.35
CA ALA A 144 -4.58 17.50 -0.52
C ALA A 144 -4.21 18.51 -1.62
N GLU A 145 -5.20 19.17 -2.22
CA GLU A 145 -5.00 20.20 -3.23
C GLU A 145 -4.30 21.42 -2.62
N ASP A 146 -4.73 21.89 -1.47
CA ASP A 146 -4.11 23.01 -0.75
C ASP A 146 -2.66 22.69 -0.35
N SER A 147 -2.38 21.47 0.08
CA SER A 147 -1.03 21.03 0.45
C SER A 147 -0.10 20.95 -0.76
N LYS A 148 -0.62 20.53 -1.92
CA LYS A 148 0.12 20.54 -3.18
C LYS A 148 0.40 21.99 -3.63
N ALA A 149 -0.60 22.84 -3.62
CA ALA A 149 -0.46 24.25 -4.01
C ALA A 149 0.52 25.02 -3.11
N ALA A 150 0.62 24.65 -1.83
CA ALA A 150 1.56 25.20 -0.87
C ALA A 150 2.95 24.52 -0.89
N GLU A 151 3.19 23.62 -1.84
CA GLU A 151 4.45 22.84 -1.99
C GLU A 151 4.84 22.03 -0.73
N ARG A 152 3.85 21.67 0.10
CA ARG A 152 4.07 20.85 1.31
C ARG A 152 4.22 19.36 0.98
N ILE A 153 3.67 18.93 -0.13
CA ILE A 153 3.75 17.58 -0.67
C ILE A 153 4.19 17.62 -2.13
N ASP A 154 4.97 16.63 -2.54
CA ASP A 154 5.39 16.46 -3.92
C ASP A 154 4.29 15.86 -4.81
N GLU A 155 4.51 15.85 -6.11
CA GLU A 155 3.56 15.34 -7.10
C GLU A 155 3.24 13.85 -6.88
N GLU A 156 4.25 13.04 -6.53
CA GLU A 156 4.08 11.62 -6.28
C GLU A 156 3.18 11.37 -5.06
N THR A 157 3.44 12.07 -3.96
CA THR A 157 2.64 11.98 -2.73
C THR A 157 1.20 12.44 -2.99
N TYR A 158 1.03 13.53 -3.73
CA TYR A 158 -0.30 14.01 -4.11
C TYR A 158 -1.08 13.00 -4.95
N ALA A 159 -0.43 12.41 -5.95
CA ALA A 159 -1.06 11.39 -6.79
C ALA A 159 -1.50 10.15 -6.00
N LYS A 160 -0.70 9.72 -5.03
CA LYS A 160 -1.04 8.61 -4.11
C LYS A 160 -2.24 8.95 -3.24
N ILE A 161 -2.28 10.13 -2.64
CA ILE A 161 -3.42 10.60 -1.82
C ILE A 161 -4.69 10.68 -2.65
N LYS A 162 -4.62 11.26 -3.85
CA LYS A 162 -5.77 11.32 -4.77
C LYS A 162 -6.30 9.95 -5.14
N ARG A 163 -5.41 8.99 -5.38
CA ARG A 163 -5.78 7.60 -5.67
C ARG A 163 -6.52 6.96 -4.50
N GLU A 164 -6.04 7.15 -3.28
CA GLU A 164 -6.69 6.61 -2.07
C GLU A 164 -8.07 7.23 -1.85
N ILE A 165 -8.21 8.54 -2.04
CA ILE A 165 -9.52 9.23 -1.94
C ILE A 165 -10.49 8.71 -3.02
N ALA A 166 -10.01 8.50 -4.24
CA ALA A 166 -10.83 7.94 -5.31
C ALA A 166 -11.31 6.52 -4.99
N ILE A 167 -10.45 5.68 -4.43
CA ILE A 167 -10.81 4.32 -3.97
C ILE A 167 -11.89 4.40 -2.88
N MET A 168 -11.73 5.26 -1.88
CA MET A 168 -12.71 5.43 -0.81
C MET A 168 -14.06 5.90 -1.34
N LYS A 169 -14.10 6.83 -2.29
CA LYS A 169 -15.33 7.29 -2.95
C LYS A 169 -16.02 6.15 -3.69
N GLN A 170 -15.29 5.37 -4.47
CA GLN A 170 -15.85 4.23 -5.21
C GLN A 170 -16.40 3.15 -4.28
N VAL A 171 -15.66 2.81 -3.22
CA VAL A 171 -16.10 1.84 -2.23
C VAL A 171 -17.36 2.35 -1.50
N TRP A 172 -17.40 3.62 -1.16
CA TRP A 172 -18.60 4.24 -0.56
C TRP A 172 -19.82 4.13 -1.46
N GLU A 173 -19.70 4.42 -2.74
CA GLU A 173 -20.78 4.28 -3.71
C GLU A 173 -21.29 2.84 -3.79
N LEU A 174 -20.38 1.87 -3.88
CA LEU A 174 -20.75 0.45 -3.93
C LEU A 174 -21.45 -0.01 -2.64
N LEU A 175 -20.92 0.34 -1.48
CA LEU A 175 -21.50 -0.02 -0.20
C LEU A 175 -22.87 0.65 0.06
N SER A 176 -23.08 1.84 -0.52
CA SER A 176 -24.36 2.55 -0.42
C SER A 176 -25.49 1.86 -1.18
N LEU A 177 -25.18 1.00 -2.16
CA LEU A 177 -26.16 0.18 -2.88
C LEU A 177 -26.62 -1.04 -2.07
N LEU A 178 -25.86 -1.46 -1.06
CA LEU A 178 -26.19 -2.59 -0.23
C LEU A 178 -27.21 -2.18 0.86
N PRO A 179 -28.20 -3.03 1.15
CA PRO A 179 -29.10 -2.77 2.27
C PRO A 179 -28.32 -2.76 3.58
N ALA A 180 -28.56 -1.76 4.42
CA ALA A 180 -28.01 -1.76 5.77
C ALA A 180 -28.62 -2.91 6.56
N PRO A 181 -27.82 -3.73 7.30
CA PRO A 181 -28.40 -4.70 8.20
C PRO A 181 -29.26 -3.97 9.23
N SER A 182 -30.46 -4.52 9.49
CA SER A 182 -31.32 -4.00 10.53
C SER A 182 -30.55 -4.02 11.86
N LYS A 183 -30.55 -2.92 12.56
CA LYS A 183 -30.03 -2.90 13.92
C LYS A 183 -30.86 -3.84 14.74
N ALA A 184 -30.30 -4.97 15.09
CA ALA A 184 -30.87 -5.82 16.11
C ALA A 184 -30.78 -5.15 17.46
#